data_f18278b77580f4edad535cc5cd6917ca
#
_entry.id   f18278b77580f4edad535cc5cd6917ca
#
_cell.length_a   1.000
_cell.length_b   1.000
_cell.length_c   1.000
_cell.angle_alpha   90.00
_cell.angle_beta   90.00
_cell.angle_gamma   90.00
#
_symmetry.space_group_name_H-M   'P 1'
#
loop_
_entity.id
_entity.type
_entity.pdbx_description
1 polymer ?
#
loop_
_entity_poly.entity_id
_entity_poly.type
_entity_poly.pdbx_seq_one_letter_code
_entity_poly.pdbx_strand_id
1 'polypeptide(L)'
;MPDAEQAADVVEQLEPGTPQADIPPVAVRNWQSKEPGTIVEVLDAASLSRIDGSSQALFVRYTTTDVKGSPALASGIVLFPESTNYKEGELPLVVYGHMTTGAADACAPSHSSPDSTELQKMQQGDKVARQLLGLGAVVARPDYEGIGEAGPHPYLRGDSLARSMRDMASAVANYWPEIGGSWVAAGHSEGGVAALNTGNRMLPEARGLNLVGIVSITPVTQLEKLLLIAAPLPIAGPPLNEAVALSALVLSGISTVDASFKRLLFDEGGLSERAIELWPDIERLCLADLSGKDSWGGLSPAELKGPRGNEALAEMRRSLDADDVRFLPMRRDVPIRIDAGILDAVALLPFTEQLVQTYRNSGNDVTFKRWLAAHSPTADIAASEIASWIIERFKK
;
A
#
# COMPACT_ATOMS: atom_id res chain seq x y z
N MET A 1 17.54 34.43 -9.88
CA MET A 1 17.94 33.51 -8.82
C MET A 1 16.91 33.64 -7.72
N PRO A 2 16.05 32.70 -7.50
CA PRO A 2 15.34 32.59 -6.24
C PRO A 2 16.15 31.64 -5.34
N ASP A 3 16.21 32.05 -4.07
CA ASP A 3 17.23 31.71 -3.10
C ASP A 3 17.12 30.30 -2.53
N ALA A 4 18.30 29.81 -2.14
CA ALA A 4 18.50 28.60 -1.34
C ALA A 4 17.80 28.63 0.05
N GLU A 5 17.22 29.75 0.44
CA GLU A 5 16.47 29.94 1.69
C GLU A 5 15.09 29.28 1.69
N GLN A 6 14.43 29.11 0.53
CA GLN A 6 13.09 28.45 0.51
C GLN A 6 13.15 26.91 0.60
N ALA A 7 14.32 26.32 0.39
CA ALA A 7 14.50 24.87 0.60
C ALA A 7 14.86 24.55 2.07
N ALA A 8 15.38 25.54 2.81
CA ALA A 8 15.75 25.39 4.22
C ALA A 8 14.52 25.48 5.17
N ASP A 9 13.51 26.26 4.81
CA ASP A 9 12.32 26.46 5.66
C ASP A 9 11.39 25.23 5.78
N VAL A 10 11.54 24.23 4.92
CA VAL A 10 10.76 22.96 5.02
C VAL A 10 11.45 21.96 5.96
N VAL A 11 12.76 22.11 6.20
CA VAL A 11 13.54 21.19 7.04
C VAL A 11 13.47 21.57 8.54
N GLU A 12 13.07 22.79 8.87
CA GLU A 12 13.14 23.34 10.24
C GLU A 12 11.91 23.03 11.12
N GLN A 13 10.93 22.26 10.64
CA GLN A 13 9.75 21.88 11.43
C GLN A 13 9.71 20.42 11.89
N LEU A 14 10.80 19.68 11.76
CA LEU A 14 10.92 18.33 12.30
C LEU A 14 11.62 18.39 13.67
N GLU A 15 10.90 18.01 14.71
CA GLU A 15 11.43 17.91 16.07
C GLU A 15 12.68 16.99 16.13
N PRO A 16 13.69 17.31 16.96
CA PRO A 16 14.91 16.49 17.07
C PRO A 16 14.58 15.16 17.71
N GLY A 17 14.73 14.07 17.00
CA GLY A 17 14.60 12.70 17.51
C GLY A 17 13.91 11.70 16.61
N THR A 18 13.41 12.11 15.45
CA THR A 18 12.88 11.17 14.45
C THR A 18 14.06 10.54 13.70
N PRO A 19 14.20 9.22 13.63
CA PRO A 19 15.10 8.58 12.67
C PRO A 19 14.53 8.85 11.27
N GLN A 20 14.94 9.96 10.69
CA GLN A 20 14.71 10.21 9.28
C GLN A 20 15.58 9.20 8.54
N ALA A 21 14.99 8.31 7.75
CA ALA A 21 15.78 7.59 6.76
C ALA A 21 16.56 8.65 5.98
N ASP A 22 17.87 8.47 5.80
CA ASP A 22 18.71 9.38 5.01
C ASP A 22 18.29 9.30 3.55
N ILE A 23 17.14 9.92 3.23
CA ILE A 23 16.64 10.04 1.87
C ILE A 23 17.34 11.27 1.30
N PRO A 24 18.30 11.10 0.38
CA PRO A 24 18.97 12.24 -0.21
C PRO A 24 17.95 13.14 -0.92
N PRO A 25 18.11 14.46 -0.87
CA PRO A 25 17.23 15.39 -1.57
C PRO A 25 17.23 15.06 -3.08
N VAL A 26 16.06 15.16 -3.70
CA VAL A 26 15.89 14.85 -5.14
C VAL A 26 16.78 15.75 -5.98
N ALA A 27 17.68 15.14 -6.75
CA ALA A 27 18.64 15.86 -7.59
C ALA A 27 17.98 16.61 -8.76
N VAL A 28 16.77 16.19 -9.18
CA VAL A 28 16.09 16.74 -10.35
C VAL A 28 15.30 17.99 -10.00
N ARG A 29 15.81 19.13 -10.47
CA ARG A 29 15.07 20.42 -10.38
C ARG A 29 13.81 20.37 -11.27
N ASN A 30 12.74 21.05 -10.83
CA ASN A 30 11.46 21.19 -11.55
C ASN A 30 10.71 19.86 -11.78
N TRP A 31 10.86 18.88 -10.88
CA TRP A 31 10.10 17.64 -10.96
C TRP A 31 8.58 17.88 -10.88
N GLN A 32 8.15 18.95 -10.20
CA GLN A 32 6.73 19.34 -10.05
C GLN A 32 6.03 19.65 -11.38
N SER A 33 6.79 19.99 -12.43
CA SER A 33 6.25 20.24 -13.77
C SER A 33 6.18 19.00 -14.66
N LYS A 34 6.67 17.85 -14.17
CA LYS A 34 6.60 16.60 -14.92
C LYS A 34 5.26 15.92 -14.72
N GLU A 35 4.84 15.22 -15.76
CA GLU A 35 3.61 14.41 -15.70
C GLU A 35 3.74 13.27 -14.67
N PRO A 36 2.66 12.93 -13.92
CA PRO A 36 2.64 11.77 -13.04
C PRO A 36 3.11 10.49 -13.76
N GLY A 37 3.81 9.62 -13.06
CA GLY A 37 4.41 8.42 -13.66
C GLY A 37 5.63 8.74 -14.53
N THR A 38 6.47 9.69 -14.11
CA THR A 38 7.76 9.99 -14.74
C THR A 38 8.88 9.71 -13.75
N ILE A 39 9.86 8.87 -14.11
CA ILE A 39 11.06 8.63 -13.30
C ILE A 39 11.88 9.92 -13.20
N VAL A 40 12.26 10.29 -11.99
CA VAL A 40 13.11 11.44 -11.69
C VAL A 40 14.44 11.06 -11.06
N GLU A 41 14.56 9.87 -10.50
CA GLU A 41 15.80 9.34 -9.95
C GLU A 41 15.84 7.83 -10.05
N VAL A 42 17.02 7.29 -10.32
CA VAL A 42 17.32 5.84 -10.30
C VAL A 42 18.63 5.64 -9.55
N LEU A 43 18.63 4.82 -8.52
CA LEU A 43 19.80 4.44 -7.73
C LEU A 43 19.86 2.92 -7.58
N ASP A 44 21.01 2.39 -7.22
CA ASP A 44 21.10 0.99 -6.77
C ASP A 44 20.27 0.82 -5.48
N ALA A 45 19.41 -0.18 -5.45
CA ALA A 45 18.61 -0.47 -4.25
C ALA A 45 19.50 -1.02 -3.12
N ALA A 46 19.04 -0.83 -1.87
CA ALA A 46 19.66 -1.42 -0.70
C ALA A 46 19.79 -2.94 -0.86
N SER A 47 20.81 -3.53 -0.25
CA SER A 47 21.13 -4.97 -0.39
C SER A 47 19.95 -5.87 -0.01
N LEU A 48 19.15 -5.48 0.98
CA LEU A 48 17.96 -6.23 1.41
C LEU A 48 16.78 -6.18 0.43
N SER A 49 16.77 -5.20 -0.47
CA SER A 49 15.77 -5.11 -1.53
C SER A 49 16.09 -6.01 -2.73
N ARG A 50 17.28 -6.60 -2.77
CA ARG A 50 17.66 -7.57 -3.80
C ARG A 50 17.01 -8.93 -3.50
N ILE A 51 16.33 -9.48 -4.49
CA ILE A 51 15.68 -10.78 -4.40
C ILE A 51 16.43 -11.75 -5.33
N ASP A 52 16.62 -13.00 -4.88
CA ASP A 52 17.24 -14.05 -5.69
C ASP A 52 16.50 -14.18 -7.04
N GLY A 53 17.25 -14.24 -8.13
CA GLY A 53 16.74 -14.25 -9.50
C GLY A 53 16.63 -12.85 -10.11
N SER A 54 17.04 -11.79 -9.39
CA SER A 54 17.15 -10.44 -9.96
C SER A 54 18.57 -10.14 -10.43
N SER A 55 18.73 -9.75 -11.70
CA SER A 55 19.98 -9.21 -12.25
C SER A 55 20.27 -7.80 -11.71
N GLN A 56 19.21 -7.02 -11.53
CA GLN A 56 19.27 -5.65 -10.99
C GLN A 56 18.12 -5.44 -10.00
N ALA A 57 18.41 -4.70 -8.94
CA ALA A 57 17.42 -4.13 -8.02
C ALA A 57 17.70 -2.63 -7.94
N LEU A 58 16.74 -1.84 -8.37
CA LEU A 58 16.88 -0.39 -8.51
C LEU A 58 15.88 0.31 -7.63
N PHE A 59 16.35 1.24 -6.80
CA PHE A 59 15.52 2.23 -6.15
C PHE A 59 15.14 3.29 -7.18
N VAL A 60 13.87 3.66 -7.22
CA VAL A 60 13.37 4.70 -8.11
C VAL A 60 12.53 5.71 -7.35
N ARG A 61 12.66 6.98 -7.73
CA ARG A 61 11.69 8.03 -7.44
C ARG A 61 10.95 8.42 -8.70
N TYR A 62 9.66 8.64 -8.59
CA TYR A 62 8.81 9.04 -9.70
C TYR A 62 7.76 10.06 -9.27
N THR A 63 7.30 10.82 -10.23
CA THR A 63 6.25 11.80 -10.01
C THR A 63 4.88 11.15 -9.90
N THR A 64 4.07 11.65 -9.00
CA THR A 64 2.67 11.29 -8.79
C THR A 64 1.86 12.54 -8.43
N THR A 65 0.64 12.37 -8.00
CA THR A 65 -0.15 13.42 -7.35
C THR A 65 -0.62 12.94 -5.99
N ASP A 66 -0.71 13.84 -5.03
CA ASP A 66 -1.30 13.55 -3.73
C ASP A 66 -2.84 13.40 -3.82
N VAL A 67 -3.48 13.03 -2.72
CA VAL A 67 -4.95 12.92 -2.62
C VAL A 67 -5.70 14.23 -2.86
N LYS A 68 -5.00 15.37 -2.88
CA LYS A 68 -5.56 16.70 -3.19
C LYS A 68 -5.32 17.11 -4.64
N GLY A 69 -4.62 16.27 -5.41
CA GLY A 69 -4.27 16.54 -6.81
C GLY A 69 -3.03 17.44 -7.00
N SER A 70 -2.26 17.69 -5.94
CA SER A 70 -1.01 18.44 -6.04
C SER A 70 0.13 17.53 -6.50
N PRO A 71 1.14 18.06 -7.24
CA PRO A 71 2.34 17.29 -7.59
C PRO A 71 3.01 16.72 -6.33
N ALA A 72 3.32 15.44 -6.36
CA ALA A 72 4.00 14.71 -5.28
C ALA A 72 5.07 13.78 -5.86
N LEU A 73 5.95 13.30 -4.99
CA LEU A 73 6.89 12.22 -5.30
C LEU A 73 6.42 10.93 -4.65
N ALA A 74 6.77 9.84 -5.25
CA ALA A 74 6.68 8.50 -4.68
C ALA A 74 7.96 7.73 -5.00
N SER A 75 8.25 6.72 -4.18
CA SER A 75 9.42 5.85 -4.33
C SER A 75 9.03 4.38 -4.49
N GLY A 76 10.01 3.55 -4.73
CA GLY A 76 9.84 2.11 -4.79
C GLY A 76 11.04 1.39 -5.37
N ILE A 77 10.89 0.09 -5.55
CA ILE A 77 11.93 -0.81 -6.08
C ILE A 77 11.49 -1.39 -7.42
N VAL A 78 12.42 -1.46 -8.37
CA VAL A 78 12.25 -2.18 -9.64
C VAL A 78 13.27 -3.31 -9.70
N LEU A 79 12.77 -4.53 -9.91
CA LEU A 79 13.57 -5.76 -10.00
C LEU A 79 13.52 -6.28 -11.43
N PHE A 80 14.69 -6.45 -12.05
CA PHE A 80 14.82 -7.05 -13.37
C PHE A 80 15.23 -8.52 -13.25
N PRO A 81 14.70 -9.44 -14.07
CA PRO A 81 15.04 -10.86 -14.01
C PRO A 81 16.49 -11.10 -14.49
N GLU A 82 17.14 -12.16 -13.96
CA GLU A 82 18.47 -12.60 -14.43
C GLU A 82 18.43 -13.13 -15.87
N SER A 83 17.31 -13.71 -16.25
CA SER A 83 17.06 -14.25 -17.59
C SER A 83 15.62 -14.11 -17.99
N THR A 84 15.37 -13.98 -19.28
CA THR A 84 14.03 -13.90 -19.83
C THR A 84 13.97 -14.57 -21.20
N ASN A 85 12.81 -15.14 -21.55
CA ASN A 85 12.50 -15.64 -22.89
C ASN A 85 11.69 -14.62 -23.72
N TYR A 86 11.42 -13.45 -23.18
CA TYR A 86 10.71 -12.38 -23.86
C TYR A 86 11.69 -11.53 -24.67
N LYS A 87 11.21 -10.97 -25.77
CA LYS A 87 12.00 -10.05 -26.58
C LYS A 87 12.03 -8.66 -25.94
N GLU A 88 12.97 -7.85 -26.39
CA GLU A 88 12.99 -6.42 -26.07
C GLU A 88 11.65 -5.77 -26.47
N GLY A 89 11.08 -4.97 -25.59
CA GLY A 89 9.75 -4.38 -25.75
C GLY A 89 8.57 -5.32 -25.45
N GLU A 90 8.84 -6.55 -24.97
CA GLU A 90 7.80 -7.53 -24.61
C GLU A 90 7.90 -8.01 -23.14
N LEU A 91 8.83 -7.48 -22.33
CA LEU A 91 9.00 -7.89 -20.94
C LEU A 91 7.71 -7.67 -20.14
N PRO A 92 7.17 -8.72 -19.50
CA PRO A 92 6.03 -8.59 -18.61
C PRO A 92 6.33 -7.66 -17.43
N LEU A 93 5.44 -6.72 -17.15
CA LEU A 93 5.50 -5.84 -15.98
C LEU A 93 4.47 -6.25 -14.95
N VAL A 94 4.91 -6.53 -13.73
CA VAL A 94 4.04 -6.76 -12.58
C VAL A 94 4.31 -5.67 -11.55
N VAL A 95 3.28 -4.91 -11.19
CA VAL A 95 3.35 -3.99 -10.05
C VAL A 95 2.78 -4.68 -8.84
N TYR A 96 3.60 -4.86 -7.81
CA TYR A 96 3.26 -5.58 -6.60
C TYR A 96 3.17 -4.65 -5.39
N GLY A 97 1.96 -4.43 -4.91
CA GLY A 97 1.69 -3.66 -3.70
C GLY A 97 1.97 -4.47 -2.43
N HIS A 98 2.73 -3.86 -1.51
CA HIS A 98 3.08 -4.47 -0.22
C HIS A 98 1.92 -4.43 0.78
N MET A 99 1.99 -5.26 1.83
CA MET A 99 1.07 -5.18 2.96
C MET A 99 1.41 -3.99 3.86
N THR A 100 0.54 -3.66 4.79
CA THR A 100 0.75 -2.55 5.74
C THR A 100 2.03 -2.70 6.54
N THR A 101 2.88 -1.70 6.44
CA THR A 101 4.15 -1.58 7.19
C THR A 101 4.14 -0.43 8.19
N GLY A 102 3.26 0.54 7.99
CA GLY A 102 3.12 1.77 8.77
C GLY A 102 2.78 2.95 7.87
N ALA A 103 2.90 4.17 8.39
CA ALA A 103 2.68 5.41 7.64
C ALA A 103 3.89 6.36 7.69
N ALA A 104 4.96 5.99 8.38
CA ALA A 104 6.19 6.76 8.45
C ALA A 104 7.12 6.44 7.26
N ASP A 105 7.99 7.37 6.89
CA ASP A 105 8.96 7.19 5.80
C ASP A 105 9.88 5.98 6.01
N ALA A 106 10.30 5.76 7.27
CA ALA A 106 11.11 4.60 7.64
C ALA A 106 10.42 3.24 7.40
N CYS A 107 9.11 3.24 7.16
CA CYS A 107 8.32 2.04 6.91
C CYS A 107 8.25 1.65 5.42
N ALA A 108 8.87 2.44 4.54
CA ALA A 108 8.96 2.14 3.12
C ALA A 108 9.76 0.85 2.87
N PRO A 109 9.22 -0.15 2.17
CA PRO A 109 9.99 -1.34 1.83
C PRO A 109 11.27 -1.05 1.04
N SER A 110 11.29 0.04 0.26
CA SER A 110 12.50 0.46 -0.48
C SER A 110 13.64 0.94 0.41
N HIS A 111 13.34 1.35 1.64
CA HIS A 111 14.28 1.81 2.66
C HIS A 111 14.60 0.74 3.72
N SER A 112 14.22 -0.52 3.47
CA SER A 112 14.45 -1.61 4.42
C SER A 112 15.93 -1.76 4.79
N SER A 113 16.18 -1.92 6.09
CA SER A 113 17.49 -2.17 6.66
C SER A 113 17.44 -3.38 7.61
N PRO A 114 18.59 -3.99 7.98
CA PRO A 114 18.61 -5.07 8.97
C PRO A 114 18.02 -4.69 10.33
N ASP A 115 18.03 -3.39 10.65
CA ASP A 115 17.54 -2.85 11.92
C ASP A 115 16.06 -2.43 11.86
N SER A 116 15.41 -2.57 10.69
CA SER A 116 13.99 -2.25 10.56
C SER A 116 13.13 -3.20 11.40
N THR A 117 12.37 -2.65 12.34
CA THR A 117 11.47 -3.44 13.21
C THR A 117 10.34 -4.12 12.44
N GLU A 118 10.01 -3.60 11.24
CA GLU A 118 8.98 -4.11 10.34
C GLU A 118 9.54 -4.96 9.18
N LEU A 119 10.84 -5.32 9.21
CA LEU A 119 11.52 -5.98 8.09
C LEU A 119 10.76 -7.21 7.56
N GLN A 120 10.19 -8.00 8.47
CA GLN A 120 9.44 -9.20 8.08
C GLN A 120 8.21 -8.88 7.19
N LYS A 121 7.48 -7.79 7.48
CA LYS A 121 6.34 -7.36 6.66
C LYS A 121 6.79 -6.65 5.39
N MET A 122 7.88 -5.87 5.44
CA MET A 122 8.49 -5.26 4.25
C MET A 122 8.90 -6.31 3.22
N GLN A 123 9.34 -7.49 3.65
CA GLN A 123 9.74 -8.62 2.80
C GLN A 123 8.56 -9.54 2.41
N GLN A 124 7.35 -9.26 2.88
CA GLN A 124 6.18 -10.03 2.41
C GLN A 124 5.96 -9.85 0.90
N GLY A 125 5.76 -10.98 0.22
CA GLY A 125 5.66 -11.00 -1.24
C GLY A 125 6.98 -11.28 -1.97
N ASP A 126 8.13 -11.36 -1.27
CA ASP A 126 9.41 -11.68 -1.90
C ASP A 126 9.41 -13.05 -2.60
N LYS A 127 8.65 -14.02 -2.07
CA LYS A 127 8.48 -15.31 -2.75
C LYS A 127 7.68 -15.18 -4.03
N VAL A 128 6.66 -14.32 -4.07
CA VAL A 128 5.91 -14.03 -5.30
C VAL A 128 6.82 -13.35 -6.31
N ALA A 129 7.58 -12.33 -5.88
CA ALA A 129 8.53 -11.63 -6.73
C ALA A 129 9.60 -12.58 -7.29
N ARG A 130 10.20 -13.46 -6.45
CA ARG A 130 11.17 -14.47 -6.88
C ARG A 130 10.61 -15.40 -7.96
N GLN A 131 9.36 -15.88 -7.81
CA GLN A 131 8.72 -16.72 -8.80
C GLN A 131 8.50 -15.96 -10.13
N LEU A 132 8.09 -14.71 -10.07
CA LEU A 132 7.89 -13.86 -11.24
C LEU A 132 9.21 -13.57 -11.97
N LEU A 133 10.27 -13.22 -11.24
CA LEU A 133 11.62 -13.04 -11.78
C LEU A 133 12.12 -14.31 -12.47
N GLY A 134 11.94 -15.48 -11.84
CA GLY A 134 12.28 -16.77 -12.43
C GLY A 134 11.48 -17.12 -13.69
N LEU A 135 10.34 -16.48 -13.92
CA LEU A 135 9.52 -16.58 -15.14
C LEU A 135 9.81 -15.44 -16.14
N GLY A 136 10.79 -14.60 -15.89
CA GLY A 136 11.27 -13.55 -16.78
C GLY A 136 10.47 -12.24 -16.71
N ALA A 137 9.68 -12.01 -15.68
CA ALA A 137 8.94 -10.76 -15.50
C ALA A 137 9.74 -9.72 -14.71
N VAL A 138 9.56 -8.45 -15.04
CA VAL A 138 9.97 -7.30 -14.21
C VAL A 138 8.95 -7.11 -13.09
N VAL A 139 9.43 -6.90 -11.86
CA VAL A 139 8.60 -6.65 -10.69
C VAL A 139 8.88 -5.27 -10.14
N ALA A 140 7.87 -4.40 -10.14
CA ALA A 140 7.92 -3.06 -9.56
C ALA A 140 7.11 -3.02 -8.27
N ARG A 141 7.67 -2.45 -7.20
CA ARG A 141 7.08 -2.42 -5.86
C ARG A 141 7.04 -0.96 -5.38
N PRO A 142 5.90 -0.26 -5.50
CA PRO A 142 5.73 1.10 -4.97
C PRO A 142 5.67 1.09 -3.44
N ASP A 143 6.15 2.16 -2.81
CA ASP A 143 6.06 2.39 -1.36
C ASP A 143 4.73 3.08 -0.95
N TYR A 144 3.90 3.47 -1.87
CA TYR A 144 2.68 4.28 -1.74
C TYR A 144 2.93 5.77 -1.44
N GLU A 145 1.89 6.57 -1.63
CA GLU A 145 1.87 8.00 -1.30
C GLU A 145 2.16 8.22 0.19
N GLY A 146 3.11 9.10 0.52
CA GLY A 146 3.42 9.47 1.89
C GLY A 146 4.13 8.40 2.72
N ILE A 147 4.71 7.38 2.08
CA ILE A 147 5.65 6.44 2.68
C ILE A 147 6.96 6.53 1.90
N GLY A 148 8.07 6.84 2.58
CA GLY A 148 9.38 7.02 1.96
C GLY A 148 9.58 8.33 1.21
N GLU A 149 8.55 9.13 1.07
CA GLU A 149 8.56 10.47 0.49
C GLU A 149 7.62 11.40 1.25
N ALA A 150 7.87 12.71 1.18
CA ALA A 150 7.15 13.70 1.96
C ALA A 150 5.63 13.68 1.77
N GLY A 151 4.90 13.81 2.88
CA GLY A 151 3.44 13.87 2.93
C GLY A 151 2.84 12.81 3.84
N PRO A 152 1.59 12.95 4.27
CA PRO A 152 0.92 11.91 5.04
C PRO A 152 0.48 10.76 4.15
N HIS A 153 0.57 9.53 4.67
CA HIS A 153 0.06 8.34 3.98
C HIS A 153 -1.48 8.26 4.11
N PRO A 154 -2.22 8.28 2.98
CA PRO A 154 -3.68 8.13 2.99
C PRO A 154 -4.08 6.66 3.09
N TYR A 155 -3.80 6.06 4.25
CA TYR A 155 -4.00 4.63 4.49
C TYR A 155 -5.39 4.16 4.10
N LEU A 156 -5.48 3.08 3.31
CA LEU A 156 -6.70 2.46 2.77
C LEU A 156 -7.59 3.42 1.93
N ARG A 157 -7.08 4.56 1.46
CA ARG A 157 -7.78 5.37 0.45
C ARG A 157 -7.55 4.75 -0.93
N GLY A 158 -8.59 4.12 -1.47
CA GLY A 158 -8.50 3.32 -2.69
C GLY A 158 -7.93 4.08 -3.90
N ASP A 159 -8.31 5.33 -4.08
CA ASP A 159 -7.82 6.19 -5.18
C ASP A 159 -6.31 6.45 -5.09
N SER A 160 -5.79 6.73 -3.89
CA SER A 160 -4.37 6.94 -3.65
C SER A 160 -3.57 5.67 -3.90
N LEU A 161 -4.03 4.56 -3.33
CA LEU A 161 -3.38 3.25 -3.51
C LEU A 161 -3.32 2.85 -4.99
N ALA A 162 -4.45 2.98 -5.72
CA ALA A 162 -4.49 2.70 -7.15
C ALA A 162 -3.58 3.63 -7.96
N ARG A 163 -3.48 4.90 -7.57
CA ARG A 163 -2.61 5.88 -8.19
C ARG A 163 -1.15 5.50 -8.03
N SER A 164 -0.71 5.15 -6.83
CA SER A 164 0.66 4.67 -6.57
C SER A 164 1.03 3.50 -7.48
N MET A 165 0.12 2.52 -7.64
CA MET A 165 0.32 1.37 -8.52
C MET A 165 0.43 1.76 -9.99
N ARG A 166 -0.49 2.61 -10.50
CA ARG A 166 -0.57 3.02 -11.91
C ARG A 166 0.58 3.93 -12.32
N ASP A 167 0.93 4.88 -11.44
CA ASP A 167 2.01 5.81 -11.72
C ASP A 167 3.35 5.09 -11.72
N MET A 168 3.55 4.10 -10.82
CA MET A 168 4.70 3.20 -10.86
C MET A 168 4.76 2.40 -12.17
N ALA A 169 3.63 1.80 -12.60
CA ALA A 169 3.56 1.09 -13.87
C ALA A 169 3.96 1.99 -15.05
N SER A 170 3.38 3.19 -15.11
CA SER A 170 3.67 4.18 -16.15
C SER A 170 5.13 4.63 -16.11
N ALA A 171 5.68 4.89 -14.92
CA ALA A 171 7.04 5.33 -14.72
C ALA A 171 8.05 4.29 -15.25
N VAL A 172 7.84 3.03 -14.88
CA VAL A 172 8.70 1.91 -15.29
C VAL A 172 8.64 1.69 -16.80
N ALA A 173 7.45 1.57 -17.37
CA ALA A 173 7.30 1.29 -18.79
C ALA A 173 7.77 2.45 -19.69
N ASN A 174 7.63 3.70 -19.25
CA ASN A 174 8.09 4.85 -20.01
C ASN A 174 9.63 5.05 -19.95
N TYR A 175 10.26 4.57 -18.90
CA TYR A 175 11.70 4.73 -18.69
C TYR A 175 12.51 3.60 -19.32
N TRP A 176 12.03 2.35 -19.26
CA TRP A 176 12.68 1.16 -19.79
C TRP A 176 11.96 0.64 -21.03
N PRO A 177 12.53 0.84 -22.24
CA PRO A 177 11.91 0.43 -23.51
C PRO A 177 11.77 -1.08 -23.67
N GLU A 178 12.45 -1.86 -22.82
CA GLU A 178 12.34 -3.33 -22.78
C GLU A 178 10.97 -3.82 -22.27
N ILE A 179 10.22 -2.96 -21.56
CA ILE A 179 8.92 -3.28 -20.99
C ILE A 179 7.84 -3.32 -22.08
N GLY A 180 7.01 -4.35 -22.04
CA GLY A 180 5.85 -4.47 -22.93
C GLY A 180 4.70 -3.51 -22.63
N GLY A 181 3.76 -3.37 -23.56
CA GLY A 181 2.59 -2.50 -23.44
C GLY A 181 1.48 -3.00 -22.50
N SER A 182 1.78 -3.99 -21.65
CA SER A 182 0.80 -4.58 -20.72
C SER A 182 1.37 -4.77 -19.33
N TRP A 183 0.51 -4.70 -18.32
CA TRP A 183 0.91 -4.92 -16.94
C TRP A 183 -0.15 -5.67 -16.13
N VAL A 184 0.27 -6.25 -15.02
CA VAL A 184 -0.59 -6.88 -14.01
C VAL A 184 -0.42 -6.13 -12.70
N ALA A 185 -1.54 -5.81 -12.04
CA ALA A 185 -1.56 -5.34 -10.67
C ALA A 185 -1.67 -6.54 -9.73
N ALA A 186 -0.76 -6.67 -8.80
CA ALA A 186 -0.79 -7.70 -7.76
C ALA A 186 -0.51 -7.07 -6.41
N GLY A 187 -0.98 -7.69 -5.32
CA GLY A 187 -0.63 -7.18 -3.99
C GLY A 187 -1.26 -7.98 -2.86
N HIS A 188 -0.75 -7.75 -1.64
CA HIS A 188 -1.12 -8.47 -0.44
C HIS A 188 -1.71 -7.52 0.61
N SER A 189 -2.83 -7.91 1.23
CA SER A 189 -3.51 -7.14 2.27
C SER A 189 -3.89 -5.73 1.78
N GLU A 190 -3.32 -4.66 2.31
CA GLU A 190 -3.43 -3.30 1.77
C GLU A 190 -3.07 -3.25 0.27
N GLY A 191 -1.99 -3.94 -0.13
CA GLY A 191 -1.61 -4.08 -1.54
C GLY A 191 -2.66 -4.85 -2.36
N GLY A 192 -3.39 -5.76 -1.74
CA GLY A 192 -4.54 -6.43 -2.35
C GLY A 192 -5.70 -5.46 -2.59
N VAL A 193 -5.94 -4.53 -1.67
CA VAL A 193 -6.88 -3.41 -1.85
C VAL A 193 -6.39 -2.47 -2.96
N ALA A 194 -5.09 -2.13 -2.97
CA ALA A 194 -4.47 -1.33 -4.01
C ALA A 194 -4.66 -1.95 -5.40
N ALA A 195 -4.35 -3.24 -5.55
CA ALA A 195 -4.49 -3.96 -6.80
C ALA A 195 -5.95 -3.98 -7.31
N LEU A 196 -6.93 -4.25 -6.44
CA LEU A 196 -8.35 -4.20 -6.81
C LEU A 196 -8.78 -2.82 -7.29
N ASN A 197 -8.33 -1.76 -6.63
CA ASN A 197 -8.66 -0.40 -7.01
C ASN A 197 -8.10 0.01 -8.38
N THR A 198 -7.03 -0.63 -8.89
CA THR A 198 -6.55 -0.40 -10.27
C THR A 198 -7.56 -0.84 -11.32
N GLY A 199 -8.43 -1.79 -10.99
CA GLY A 199 -9.51 -2.27 -11.85
C GLY A 199 -10.79 -1.45 -11.78
N ASN A 200 -10.85 -0.41 -10.95
CA ASN A 200 -11.99 0.50 -10.88
C ASN A 200 -12.09 1.32 -12.17
N ARG A 201 -13.15 1.08 -12.97
CA ARG A 201 -13.38 1.75 -14.27
C ARG A 201 -13.62 3.26 -14.17
N MET A 202 -13.86 3.79 -12.97
CA MET A 202 -14.04 5.22 -12.73
C MET A 202 -12.71 5.96 -12.55
N LEU A 203 -11.61 5.22 -12.37
CA LEU A 203 -10.27 5.78 -12.22
C LEU A 203 -9.54 5.79 -13.57
N PRO A 204 -8.56 6.70 -13.75
CA PRO A 204 -7.69 6.68 -14.92
C PRO A 204 -6.91 5.38 -15.05
N GLU A 205 -6.49 5.02 -16.25
CA GLU A 205 -5.58 3.89 -16.49
C GLU A 205 -4.10 4.33 -16.42
N ALA A 206 -3.20 3.37 -16.29
CA ALA A 206 -1.77 3.63 -16.44
C ALA A 206 -1.47 4.07 -17.88
N ARG A 207 -0.69 5.14 -18.03
CA ARG A 207 -0.45 5.75 -19.34
C ARG A 207 0.31 4.81 -20.28
N GLY A 208 -0.26 4.54 -21.43
CA GLY A 208 0.37 3.72 -22.47
C GLY A 208 0.39 2.22 -22.17
N LEU A 209 -0.31 1.78 -21.11
CA LEU A 209 -0.31 0.40 -20.69
C LEU A 209 -1.71 -0.18 -20.56
N ASN A 210 -1.87 -1.44 -20.94
CA ASN A 210 -3.08 -2.20 -20.73
C ASN A 210 -2.98 -3.02 -19.44
N LEU A 211 -3.93 -2.85 -18.53
CA LEU A 211 -4.09 -3.73 -17.36
C LEU A 211 -4.69 -5.06 -17.85
N VAL A 212 -3.93 -6.15 -17.76
CA VAL A 212 -4.34 -7.47 -18.28
C VAL A 212 -4.67 -8.48 -17.20
N GLY A 213 -4.53 -8.13 -15.93
CA GLY A 213 -4.93 -8.97 -14.80
C GLY A 213 -4.77 -8.27 -13.47
N ILE A 214 -5.54 -8.72 -12.49
CA ILE A 214 -5.49 -8.25 -11.10
C ILE A 214 -5.35 -9.46 -10.19
N VAL A 215 -4.38 -9.41 -9.26
CA VAL A 215 -4.21 -10.41 -8.20
C VAL A 215 -4.32 -9.74 -6.85
N SER A 216 -5.25 -10.18 -6.04
CA SER A 216 -5.48 -9.66 -4.70
C SER A 216 -5.36 -10.79 -3.68
N ILE A 217 -4.34 -10.71 -2.84
CA ILE A 217 -4.04 -11.70 -1.82
C ILE A 217 -4.56 -11.16 -0.49
N THR A 218 -5.46 -11.89 0.16
CA THR A 218 -6.09 -11.53 1.43
C THR A 218 -6.53 -10.05 1.52
N PRO A 219 -7.31 -9.52 0.56
CA PRO A 219 -7.74 -8.13 0.60
C PRO A 219 -8.62 -7.85 1.82
N VAL A 220 -8.38 -6.71 2.47
CA VAL A 220 -9.24 -6.26 3.56
C VAL A 220 -10.55 -5.72 2.98
N THR A 221 -11.66 -6.20 3.49
CA THR A 221 -13.01 -5.75 3.14
C THR A 221 -13.90 -5.83 4.38
N GLN A 222 -14.94 -5.02 4.45
CA GLN A 222 -15.90 -4.96 5.57
C GLN A 222 -15.21 -4.64 6.92
N LEU A 223 -14.13 -3.85 6.89
CA LEU A 223 -13.37 -3.48 8.08
C LEU A 223 -14.26 -2.72 9.11
N GLU A 224 -15.26 -1.98 8.63
CA GLU A 224 -16.23 -1.26 9.46
C GLU A 224 -17.00 -2.18 10.42
N LYS A 225 -17.18 -3.46 10.04
CA LYS A 225 -17.85 -4.46 10.90
C LYS A 225 -16.93 -4.97 12.01
N LEU A 226 -15.65 -5.19 11.68
CA LEU A 226 -14.66 -5.62 12.67
C LEU A 226 -14.44 -4.53 13.71
N LEU A 227 -14.34 -3.27 13.28
CA LEU A 227 -14.20 -2.12 14.18
C LEU A 227 -15.40 -1.97 15.11
N LEU A 228 -16.62 -2.21 14.62
CA LEU A 228 -17.81 -2.16 15.46
C LEU A 228 -17.77 -3.18 16.61
N ILE A 229 -17.27 -4.38 16.33
CA ILE A 229 -17.15 -5.45 17.33
C ILE A 229 -16.02 -5.12 18.33
N ALA A 230 -14.91 -4.59 17.86
CA ALA A 230 -13.73 -4.31 18.69
C ALA A 230 -13.90 -3.05 19.56
N ALA A 231 -14.52 -1.98 19.03
CA ALA A 231 -14.57 -0.66 19.65
C ALA A 231 -15.06 -0.57 21.11
N PRO A 232 -15.96 -1.43 21.62
CA PRO A 232 -16.36 -1.39 23.05
C PRO A 232 -15.41 -2.16 23.97
N LEU A 233 -14.42 -2.88 23.46
CA LEU A 233 -13.61 -3.78 24.26
C LEU A 233 -12.61 -2.98 25.14
N PRO A 234 -12.64 -3.17 26.48
CA PRO A 234 -11.74 -2.49 27.41
C PRO A 234 -10.47 -3.30 27.68
N ILE A 235 -9.98 -4.06 26.69
CA ILE A 235 -8.84 -4.95 26.82
C ILE A 235 -7.69 -4.38 26.00
N ALA A 236 -6.58 -4.04 26.64
CA ALA A 236 -5.34 -3.63 25.97
C ALA A 236 -4.38 -4.84 25.76
N GLY A 237 -3.48 -4.69 24.80
CA GLY A 237 -2.46 -5.70 24.48
C GLY A 237 -2.98 -6.84 23.59
N PRO A 238 -2.17 -7.91 23.42
CA PRO A 238 -2.51 -9.02 22.54
C PRO A 238 -3.84 -9.70 22.90
N PRO A 239 -4.69 -10.05 21.90
CA PRO A 239 -4.44 -9.96 20.47
C PRO A 239 -4.92 -8.63 19.82
N LEU A 240 -5.31 -7.62 20.59
CA LEU A 240 -5.94 -6.39 20.07
C LEU A 240 -4.96 -5.26 19.77
N ASN A 241 -3.72 -5.35 20.26
CA ASN A 241 -2.70 -4.29 20.10
C ASN A 241 -2.46 -3.90 18.62
N GLU A 242 -2.30 -4.85 17.72
CA GLU A 242 -2.14 -4.56 16.30
C GLU A 242 -3.43 -3.97 15.68
N ALA A 243 -4.60 -4.44 16.10
CA ALA A 243 -5.88 -3.89 15.65
C ALA A 243 -6.07 -2.42 16.07
N VAL A 244 -5.59 -2.04 17.26
CA VAL A 244 -5.61 -0.65 17.73
C VAL A 244 -4.65 0.21 16.91
N ALA A 245 -3.42 -0.27 16.64
CA ALA A 245 -2.47 0.40 15.77
C ALA A 245 -3.00 0.58 14.34
N LEU A 246 -3.62 -0.45 13.76
CA LEU A 246 -4.28 -0.35 12.45
C LEU A 246 -5.44 0.66 12.47
N SER A 247 -6.18 0.76 13.59
CA SER A 247 -7.23 1.78 13.75
C SER A 247 -6.64 3.20 13.74
N ALA A 248 -5.46 3.40 14.33
CA ALA A 248 -4.75 4.68 14.24
C ALA A 248 -4.38 5.05 12.80
N LEU A 249 -3.86 4.09 12.02
CA LEU A 249 -3.58 4.30 10.59
C LEU A 249 -4.85 4.64 9.80
N VAL A 250 -5.98 3.98 10.07
CA VAL A 250 -7.28 4.30 9.46
C VAL A 250 -7.73 5.71 9.79
N LEU A 251 -7.66 6.11 11.07
CA LEU A 251 -8.00 7.47 11.52
C LEU A 251 -7.13 8.51 10.81
N SER A 252 -5.83 8.26 10.71
CA SER A 252 -4.89 9.11 9.97
C SER A 252 -5.25 9.20 8.50
N GLY A 253 -5.43 8.07 7.83
CA GLY A 253 -5.75 8.00 6.41
C GLY A 253 -7.03 8.78 6.04
N ILE A 254 -8.10 8.65 6.84
CA ILE A 254 -9.33 9.44 6.64
C ILE A 254 -9.07 10.92 6.86
N SER A 255 -8.26 11.28 7.87
CA SER A 255 -7.95 12.67 8.20
C SER A 255 -7.17 13.39 7.10
N THR A 256 -6.50 12.68 6.19
CA THR A 256 -5.79 13.28 5.05
C THR A 256 -6.75 13.85 4.02
N VAL A 257 -7.95 13.28 3.88
CA VAL A 257 -8.94 13.62 2.86
C VAL A 257 -10.17 14.34 3.42
N ASP A 258 -10.45 14.20 4.71
CA ASP A 258 -11.64 14.76 5.38
C ASP A 258 -11.24 15.68 6.54
N ALA A 259 -11.21 17.00 6.26
CA ALA A 259 -10.91 18.03 7.25
C ALA A 259 -11.98 18.15 8.35
N SER A 260 -13.24 17.75 8.09
CA SER A 260 -14.30 17.76 9.09
C SER A 260 -14.12 16.61 10.08
N PHE A 261 -13.74 15.44 9.57
CA PHE A 261 -13.36 14.32 10.41
C PHE A 261 -12.14 14.63 11.28
N LYS A 262 -11.12 15.27 10.70
CA LYS A 262 -9.94 15.70 11.47
C LYS A 262 -10.34 16.64 12.61
N ARG A 263 -11.19 17.65 12.37
CA ARG A 263 -11.72 18.53 13.45
C ARG A 263 -12.48 17.75 14.51
N LEU A 264 -13.35 16.82 14.10
CA LEU A 264 -14.07 15.99 15.05
C LEU A 264 -13.11 15.23 15.98
N LEU A 265 -12.02 14.67 15.43
CA LEU A 265 -11.02 13.94 16.23
C LEU A 265 -10.34 14.82 17.27
N PHE A 266 -9.81 15.98 16.85
CA PHE A 266 -8.90 16.79 17.65
C PHE A 266 -9.59 17.92 18.43
N ASP A 267 -10.49 18.65 17.77
CA ASP A 267 -11.04 19.90 18.34
C ASP A 267 -12.38 19.68 19.05
N GLU A 268 -13.09 18.59 18.72
CA GLU A 268 -14.43 18.35 19.20
C GLU A 268 -14.54 17.12 20.13
N GLY A 269 -13.40 16.52 20.50
CA GLY A 269 -13.34 15.42 21.46
C GLY A 269 -13.71 14.06 20.89
N GLY A 270 -13.42 13.80 19.63
CA GLY A 270 -13.56 12.49 19.01
C GLY A 270 -12.56 11.47 19.54
N LEU A 271 -11.31 11.88 19.79
CA LEU A 271 -10.26 11.07 20.42
C LEU A 271 -10.12 11.39 21.90
N SER A 272 -9.62 10.42 22.66
CA SER A 272 -9.16 10.64 24.02
C SER A 272 -7.88 11.48 24.04
N GLU A 273 -7.59 12.15 25.16
CA GLU A 273 -6.34 12.89 25.36
C GLU A 273 -5.13 12.00 25.11
N ARG A 274 -5.15 10.76 25.60
CA ARG A 274 -4.05 9.82 25.42
C ARG A 274 -3.86 9.41 23.96
N ALA A 275 -4.89 9.24 23.19
CA ALA A 275 -4.80 8.96 21.76
C ALA A 275 -4.22 10.17 20.98
N ILE A 276 -4.57 11.39 21.38
CA ILE A 276 -4.01 12.61 20.81
C ILE A 276 -2.50 12.73 21.12
N GLU A 277 -2.08 12.43 22.36
CA GLU A 277 -0.65 12.42 22.74
C GLU A 277 0.17 11.41 21.92
N LEU A 278 -0.42 10.27 21.54
CA LEU A 278 0.24 9.24 20.76
C LEU A 278 0.14 9.48 19.24
N TRP A 279 -0.59 10.49 18.80
CA TRP A 279 -0.78 10.74 17.36
C TRP A 279 0.52 10.89 16.56
N PRO A 280 1.57 11.61 17.07
CA PRO A 280 2.84 11.73 16.35
C PRO A 280 3.55 10.38 16.09
N ASP A 281 3.21 9.34 16.85
CA ASP A 281 3.78 8.01 16.66
C ASP A 281 3.42 7.42 15.29
N ILE A 282 2.27 7.80 14.71
CA ILE A 282 1.82 7.33 13.40
C ILE A 282 2.81 7.74 12.29
N GLU A 283 3.41 8.94 12.42
CA GLU A 283 4.32 9.50 11.41
C GLU A 283 5.79 9.11 11.64
N ARG A 284 6.12 8.39 12.74
CA ARG A 284 7.49 8.04 13.10
C ARG A 284 7.74 6.55 13.37
N LEU A 285 6.69 5.77 13.65
CA LEU A 285 6.82 4.36 14.00
C LEU A 285 6.21 3.48 12.92
N CYS A 286 6.84 2.36 12.64
CA CYS A 286 6.25 1.31 11.82
C CYS A 286 5.26 0.47 12.62
N LEU A 287 4.44 -0.34 11.95
CA LEU A 287 3.30 -1.01 12.56
C LEU A 287 3.67 -1.90 13.76
N ALA A 288 4.85 -2.55 13.74
CA ALA A 288 5.31 -3.35 14.87
C ALA A 288 5.49 -2.51 16.14
N ASP A 289 6.20 -1.37 16.04
CA ASP A 289 6.43 -0.48 17.18
C ASP A 289 5.16 0.29 17.56
N LEU A 290 4.36 0.69 16.57
CA LEU A 290 3.04 1.32 16.78
C LEU A 290 2.11 0.38 17.57
N SER A 291 2.24 -0.94 17.36
CA SER A 291 1.52 -1.98 18.11
C SER A 291 2.12 -2.25 19.49
N GLY A 292 3.23 -1.59 19.84
CA GLY A 292 3.90 -1.72 21.13
C GLY A 292 3.07 -1.15 22.29
N LYS A 293 3.38 -1.61 23.52
CA LYS A 293 2.69 -1.20 24.75
C LYS A 293 2.90 0.28 25.10
N ASP A 294 3.97 0.89 24.62
CA ASP A 294 4.34 2.29 24.90
C ASP A 294 3.78 3.26 23.85
N SER A 295 3.08 2.73 22.82
CA SER A 295 2.40 3.47 21.77
C SER A 295 0.92 3.04 21.69
N TRP A 296 0.31 3.12 20.51
CA TRP A 296 -1.12 2.82 20.29
C TRP A 296 -1.53 1.43 20.74
N GLY A 297 -0.68 0.41 20.57
CA GLY A 297 -0.95 -0.95 21.03
C GLY A 297 -1.05 -1.11 22.55
N GLY A 298 -0.66 -0.10 23.32
CA GLY A 298 -0.85 -0.04 24.76
C GLY A 298 -2.27 0.40 25.19
N LEU A 299 -3.09 0.90 24.25
CA LEU A 299 -4.47 1.28 24.50
C LEU A 299 -5.42 0.11 24.19
N SER A 300 -6.53 0.06 24.92
CA SER A 300 -7.67 -0.74 24.50
C SER A 300 -8.48 0.02 23.42
N PRO A 301 -9.26 -0.68 22.57
CA PRO A 301 -10.14 -0.01 21.62
C PRO A 301 -11.13 1.00 22.26
N ALA A 302 -11.57 0.73 23.49
CA ALA A 302 -12.47 1.63 24.22
C ALA A 302 -11.78 2.94 24.65
N GLU A 303 -10.47 2.89 24.97
CA GLU A 303 -9.67 4.05 25.40
C GLU A 303 -9.32 5.01 24.27
N LEU A 304 -9.51 4.64 23.01
CA LEU A 304 -9.32 5.56 21.88
C LEU A 304 -10.33 6.71 21.89
N LYS A 305 -11.50 6.48 22.49
CA LYS A 305 -12.68 7.37 22.38
C LYS A 305 -12.63 8.50 23.40
N GLY A 306 -12.74 9.72 22.91
CA GLY A 306 -13.07 10.90 23.73
C GLY A 306 -14.59 11.06 23.94
N PRO A 307 -15.03 12.21 24.46
CA PRO A 307 -16.46 12.47 24.71
C PRO A 307 -17.38 12.29 23.50
N ARG A 308 -16.90 12.62 22.28
CA ARG A 308 -17.63 12.40 21.02
C ARG A 308 -17.08 11.21 20.22
N GLY A 309 -16.40 10.27 20.87
CA GLY A 309 -15.77 9.11 20.21
C GLY A 309 -16.74 8.19 19.48
N ASN A 310 -18.01 8.11 19.91
CA ASN A 310 -19.01 7.34 19.18
C ASN A 310 -19.40 7.98 17.84
N GLU A 311 -19.38 9.31 17.74
CA GLU A 311 -19.59 10.04 16.49
C GLU A 311 -18.38 9.84 15.57
N ALA A 312 -17.17 9.96 16.10
CA ALA A 312 -15.95 9.67 15.35
C ALA A 312 -15.93 8.23 14.81
N LEU A 313 -16.32 7.25 15.62
CA LEU A 313 -16.45 5.86 15.18
C LEU A 313 -17.51 5.70 14.07
N ALA A 314 -18.63 6.40 14.16
CA ALA A 314 -19.68 6.35 13.14
C ALA A 314 -19.19 6.94 11.80
N GLU A 315 -18.46 8.06 11.83
CA GLU A 315 -17.86 8.68 10.64
C GLU A 315 -16.78 7.78 10.03
N MET A 316 -15.87 7.26 10.86
CA MET A 316 -14.84 6.32 10.40
C MET A 316 -15.46 5.11 9.68
N ARG A 317 -16.52 4.53 10.25
CA ARG A 317 -17.24 3.40 9.64
C ARG A 317 -17.88 3.78 8.31
N ARG A 318 -18.52 4.96 8.22
CA ARG A 318 -19.12 5.46 6.96
C ARG A 318 -18.06 5.64 5.88
N SER A 319 -16.89 6.20 6.24
CA SER A 319 -15.78 6.38 5.32
C SER A 319 -15.22 5.05 4.82
N LEU A 320 -15.04 4.07 5.70
CA LEU A 320 -14.57 2.73 5.34
C LEU A 320 -15.58 1.97 4.47
N ASP A 321 -16.86 2.05 4.77
CA ASP A 321 -17.89 1.40 3.96
C ASP A 321 -17.98 2.02 2.56
N ALA A 322 -17.85 3.35 2.46
CA ALA A 322 -17.88 4.05 1.18
C ALA A 322 -16.69 3.69 0.26
N ASP A 323 -15.53 3.37 0.85
CA ASP A 323 -14.29 3.02 0.14
C ASP A 323 -14.05 1.50 0.07
N ASP A 324 -15.02 0.69 0.53
CA ASP A 324 -14.86 -0.76 0.55
C ASP A 324 -14.79 -1.34 -0.87
N VAL A 325 -13.79 -2.19 -1.08
CA VAL A 325 -13.53 -2.83 -2.38
C VAL A 325 -14.73 -3.62 -2.93
N ARG A 326 -15.71 -4.01 -2.10
CA ARG A 326 -16.95 -4.68 -2.56
C ARG A 326 -17.76 -3.84 -3.54
N PHE A 327 -17.67 -2.52 -3.44
CA PHE A 327 -18.51 -1.60 -4.21
C PHE A 327 -17.81 -1.04 -5.43
N LEU A 328 -16.57 -1.48 -5.72
CA LEU A 328 -15.84 -1.02 -6.88
C LEU A 328 -16.57 -1.41 -8.18
N PRO A 329 -16.80 -0.45 -9.08
CA PRO A 329 -17.30 -0.74 -10.41
C PRO A 329 -16.18 -1.29 -11.28
N MET A 330 -15.89 -2.58 -11.13
CA MET A 330 -14.76 -3.26 -11.77
C MET A 330 -14.87 -3.28 -13.30
N ARG A 331 -13.74 -3.20 -13.98
CA ARG A 331 -13.60 -3.50 -15.41
C ARG A 331 -13.90 -4.98 -15.64
N ARG A 332 -14.79 -5.29 -16.60
CA ARG A 332 -15.20 -6.68 -16.90
C ARG A 332 -14.24 -7.40 -17.84
N ASP A 333 -13.45 -6.66 -18.59
CA ASP A 333 -12.44 -7.15 -19.53
C ASP A 333 -11.12 -7.57 -18.85
N VAL A 334 -10.95 -7.25 -17.55
CA VAL A 334 -9.77 -7.59 -16.76
C VAL A 334 -10.08 -8.74 -15.82
N PRO A 335 -9.47 -9.92 -16.00
CA PRO A 335 -9.64 -11.06 -15.10
C PRO A 335 -9.03 -10.76 -13.72
N ILE A 336 -9.69 -11.25 -12.69
CA ILE A 336 -9.32 -11.03 -11.29
C ILE A 336 -8.99 -12.37 -10.64
N ARG A 337 -7.89 -12.44 -9.90
CA ARG A 337 -7.59 -13.55 -8.99
C ARG A 337 -7.63 -13.04 -7.56
N ILE A 338 -8.33 -13.77 -6.68
CA ILE A 338 -8.38 -13.51 -5.24
C ILE A 338 -7.92 -14.77 -4.51
N ASP A 339 -6.93 -14.62 -3.63
CA ASP A 339 -6.41 -15.66 -2.76
C ASP A 339 -6.76 -15.34 -1.30
N ALA A 340 -7.30 -16.28 -0.54
CA ALA A 340 -7.72 -16.10 0.84
C ALA A 340 -7.13 -17.15 1.77
N GLY A 341 -6.74 -16.74 2.98
CA GLY A 341 -6.35 -17.65 4.06
C GLY A 341 -7.57 -18.17 4.83
N ILE A 342 -7.67 -19.47 5.04
CA ILE A 342 -8.78 -20.06 5.84
C ILE A 342 -8.65 -19.69 7.32
N LEU A 343 -7.43 -19.50 7.79
CA LEU A 343 -7.11 -19.15 9.18
C LEU A 343 -6.83 -17.65 9.35
N ASP A 344 -7.22 -16.85 8.37
CA ASP A 344 -7.00 -15.40 8.38
C ASP A 344 -7.91 -14.72 9.42
N ALA A 345 -7.30 -14.05 10.39
CA ALA A 345 -8.02 -13.30 11.44
C ALA A 345 -8.15 -11.80 11.12
N VAL A 346 -7.53 -11.32 10.02
CA VAL A 346 -7.56 -9.92 9.57
C VAL A 346 -8.53 -9.77 8.41
N ALA A 347 -8.29 -10.47 7.29
CA ALA A 347 -9.17 -10.52 6.14
C ALA A 347 -10.04 -11.79 6.21
N LEU A 348 -11.10 -11.73 6.99
CA LEU A 348 -11.93 -12.91 7.31
C LEU A 348 -12.48 -13.57 6.05
N LEU A 349 -12.27 -14.88 5.92
CA LEU A 349 -12.71 -15.68 4.77
C LEU A 349 -14.18 -15.44 4.37
N PRO A 350 -15.17 -15.40 5.27
CA PRO A 350 -16.56 -15.13 4.88
C PRO A 350 -16.77 -13.79 4.19
N PHE A 351 -15.99 -12.76 4.55
CA PHE A 351 -16.06 -11.44 3.92
C PHE A 351 -15.41 -11.46 2.53
N THR A 352 -14.28 -12.13 2.39
CA THR A 352 -13.64 -12.34 1.08
C THR A 352 -14.54 -13.16 0.14
N GLU A 353 -15.25 -14.16 0.64
CA GLU A 353 -16.23 -14.93 -0.16
C GLU A 353 -17.39 -14.06 -0.65
N GLN A 354 -17.89 -13.14 0.18
CA GLN A 354 -18.92 -12.18 -0.21
C GLN A 354 -18.39 -11.21 -1.28
N LEU A 355 -17.15 -10.72 -1.15
CA LEU A 355 -16.48 -9.91 -2.17
C LEU A 355 -16.42 -10.64 -3.52
N VAL A 356 -15.94 -11.88 -3.53
CA VAL A 356 -15.87 -12.74 -4.73
C VAL A 356 -17.24 -12.91 -5.36
N GLN A 357 -18.25 -13.19 -4.55
CA GLN A 357 -19.62 -13.37 -5.05
C GLN A 357 -20.18 -12.07 -5.65
N THR A 358 -19.89 -10.92 -5.03
CA THR A 358 -20.30 -9.61 -5.55
C THR A 358 -19.71 -9.35 -6.93
N TYR A 359 -18.42 -9.61 -7.12
CA TYR A 359 -17.77 -9.41 -8.42
C TYR A 359 -18.28 -10.39 -9.48
N ARG A 360 -18.48 -11.65 -9.14
CA ARG A 360 -19.08 -12.65 -10.07
C ARG A 360 -20.49 -12.26 -10.48
N ASN A 361 -21.31 -11.82 -9.54
CA ASN A 361 -22.68 -11.34 -9.83
C ASN A 361 -22.68 -10.09 -10.73
N SER A 362 -21.61 -9.28 -10.67
CA SER A 362 -21.41 -8.11 -11.55
C SER A 362 -20.86 -8.50 -12.93
N GLY A 363 -20.61 -9.79 -13.18
CA GLY A 363 -20.13 -10.31 -14.47
C GLY A 363 -18.61 -10.26 -14.66
N ASN A 364 -17.85 -10.13 -13.58
CA ASN A 364 -16.39 -10.22 -13.64
C ASN A 364 -15.91 -11.68 -13.66
N ASP A 365 -14.82 -11.93 -14.41
CA ASP A 365 -14.10 -13.20 -14.37
C ASP A 365 -13.23 -13.26 -13.11
N VAL A 366 -13.63 -14.10 -12.14
CA VAL A 366 -12.96 -14.20 -10.84
C VAL A 366 -12.48 -15.61 -10.57
N THR A 367 -11.16 -15.81 -10.59
CA THR A 367 -10.48 -16.98 -10.02
C THR A 367 -10.38 -16.81 -8.51
N PHE A 368 -10.90 -17.77 -7.73
CA PHE A 368 -10.83 -17.71 -6.25
C PHE A 368 -10.15 -18.94 -5.69
N LYS A 369 -9.16 -18.74 -4.84
CA LYS A 369 -8.40 -19.79 -4.16
C LYS A 369 -8.46 -19.61 -2.64
N ARG A 370 -8.52 -20.73 -1.93
CA ARG A 370 -8.46 -20.79 -0.46
C ARG A 370 -7.25 -21.61 -0.04
N TRP A 371 -6.51 -21.09 0.94
CA TRP A 371 -5.28 -21.69 1.43
C TRP A 371 -5.40 -21.99 2.91
N LEU A 372 -4.90 -23.13 3.36
CA LEU A 372 -4.79 -23.41 4.80
C LEU A 372 -3.64 -22.61 5.40
N ALA A 373 -3.87 -21.31 5.55
CA ALA A 373 -2.89 -20.34 5.99
C ALA A 373 -3.57 -19.20 6.76
N ALA A 374 -2.80 -18.50 7.61
CA ALA A 374 -3.15 -17.22 8.20
C ALA A 374 -2.88 -16.07 7.21
N HIS A 375 -3.09 -14.81 7.64
CA HIS A 375 -3.00 -13.61 6.80
C HIS A 375 -1.68 -13.53 6.02
N SER A 376 -0.56 -13.34 6.72
CA SER A 376 0.75 -13.13 6.10
C SER A 376 1.27 -14.36 5.33
N PRO A 377 1.20 -15.61 5.82
CA PRO A 377 1.71 -16.76 5.10
C PRO A 377 0.98 -17.10 3.80
N THR A 378 -0.23 -16.58 3.58
CA THR A 378 -1.03 -16.88 2.37
C THR A 378 -0.29 -16.48 1.09
N ALA A 379 0.38 -15.33 1.05
CA ALA A 379 1.15 -14.87 -0.11
C ALA A 379 2.27 -15.86 -0.46
N ASP A 380 2.97 -16.35 0.55
CA ASP A 380 4.10 -17.26 0.38
C ASP A 380 3.68 -18.66 -0.13
N ILE A 381 2.58 -19.18 0.40
CA ILE A 381 2.05 -20.50 0.03
C ILE A 381 1.47 -20.46 -1.38
N ALA A 382 0.84 -19.37 -1.76
CA ALA A 382 0.19 -19.19 -3.06
C ALA A 382 1.18 -18.75 -4.17
N ALA A 383 2.42 -18.39 -3.86
CA ALA A 383 3.36 -17.68 -4.73
C ALA A 383 3.52 -18.32 -6.12
N SER A 384 3.73 -19.63 -6.20
CA SER A 384 3.95 -20.34 -7.47
C SER A 384 2.70 -20.34 -8.35
N GLU A 385 1.51 -20.56 -7.78
CA GLU A 385 0.27 -20.53 -8.55
C GLU A 385 -0.11 -19.11 -8.98
N ILE A 386 0.20 -18.12 -8.14
CA ILE A 386 0.01 -16.69 -8.45
C ILE A 386 0.89 -16.29 -9.63
N ALA A 387 2.19 -16.58 -9.57
CA ALA A 387 3.12 -16.25 -10.64
C ALA A 387 2.75 -16.93 -11.96
N SER A 388 2.37 -18.21 -11.94
CA SER A 388 1.90 -18.93 -13.12
C SER A 388 0.66 -18.27 -13.70
N TRP A 389 -0.34 -17.92 -12.87
CA TRP A 389 -1.55 -17.26 -13.32
C TRP A 389 -1.24 -15.89 -13.96
N ILE A 390 -0.33 -15.11 -13.36
CA ILE A 390 0.08 -13.79 -13.87
C ILE A 390 0.71 -13.92 -15.25
N ILE A 391 1.69 -14.82 -15.42
CA ILE A 391 2.43 -14.97 -16.69
C ILE A 391 1.51 -15.41 -17.83
N GLU A 392 0.47 -16.16 -17.54
CA GLU A 392 -0.53 -16.53 -18.55
C GLU A 392 -1.26 -15.31 -19.14
N ARG A 393 -1.37 -14.20 -18.41
CA ARG A 393 -2.02 -12.96 -18.90
C ARG A 393 -1.23 -12.27 -20.01
N PHE A 394 0.08 -12.48 -20.06
CA PHE A 394 0.97 -11.90 -21.07
C PHE A 394 1.10 -12.76 -22.35
N LYS A 395 0.53 -13.94 -22.37
CA LYS A 395 0.60 -14.86 -23.53
C LYS A 395 -0.50 -14.65 -24.57
N LYS A 396 -1.35 -13.64 -24.41
CA LYS A 396 -2.51 -13.38 -25.28
C LYS A 396 -2.22 -12.36 -26.36
#